data_186e4d4ae0d0d9229139e0670d292439
#
_entry.id   186e4d4ae0d0d9229139e0670d292439
#
_cell.length_a   1.000
_cell.length_b   1.000
_cell.length_c   1.000
_cell.angle_alpha   90.00
_cell.angle_beta   90.00
_cell.angle_gamma   90.00
#
_symmetry.space_group_name_H-M   'P 1'
#
loop_
_entity.id
_entity.type
_entity.pdbx_description
1 polymer ?
#
loop_
_entity_poly.entity_id
_entity_poly.type
_entity_poly.pdbx_seq_one_letter_code
_entity_poly.pdbx_strand_id
1 'polypeptide(L)'
;MTDKNNIYNEEYLSGKSLDFPELPHIEGLQASSLSANLYNDINRDDLTLFTLPQNSIFSAVYTKSKVCSECIKWNNNQKIKNIRALFVNTKNANTLTGKQGYSSINELADELSKKLKFKKNELLFSSTGVI
;
A
#
# COMPACT_ATOMS: atom_id res chain seq x y z
N MET A 1 8.17 -33.96 16.23
CA MET A 1 8.66 -33.06 15.18
C MET A 1 7.51 -32.11 14.84
N THR A 2 7.51 -30.96 15.47
CA THR A 2 6.50 -29.91 15.18
C THR A 2 6.87 -29.22 13.88
N ASP A 3 5.94 -29.26 12.96
CA ASP A 3 6.08 -28.65 11.63
C ASP A 3 6.28 -27.13 11.77
N LYS A 4 7.52 -26.67 11.57
CA LYS A 4 7.91 -25.25 11.67
C LYS A 4 7.36 -24.38 10.53
N ASN A 5 6.57 -24.96 9.64
CA ASN A 5 6.03 -24.25 8.46
C ASN A 5 4.56 -23.83 8.59
N ASN A 6 3.91 -24.11 9.70
CA ASN A 6 2.54 -23.66 9.92
C ASN A 6 2.56 -22.27 10.59
N ILE A 7 2.62 -21.22 9.78
CA ILE A 7 2.61 -19.81 10.21
C ILE A 7 1.22 -19.42 10.77
N TYR A 8 0.21 -20.23 10.50
CA TYR A 8 -1.17 -20.00 10.95
C TYR A 8 -1.51 -21.02 12.04
N ASN A 9 -1.19 -20.69 13.29
CA ASN A 9 -1.68 -21.45 14.42
C ASN A 9 -3.11 -21.01 14.79
N GLU A 10 -3.79 -21.78 15.66
CA GLU A 10 -5.17 -21.50 16.08
C GLU A 10 -5.33 -20.12 16.76
N GLU A 11 -4.25 -19.54 17.31
CA GLU A 11 -4.27 -18.23 17.94
C GLU A 11 -4.48 -17.09 16.92
N TYR A 12 -3.94 -17.18 15.70
CA TYR A 12 -4.23 -16.23 14.63
C TYR A 12 -5.71 -16.23 14.24
N LEU A 13 -6.34 -17.39 14.28
CA LEU A 13 -7.75 -17.56 13.95
C LEU A 13 -8.67 -17.10 15.09
N SER A 14 -8.19 -17.02 16.33
CA SER A 14 -8.99 -16.61 17.49
C SER A 14 -9.16 -15.09 17.64
N GLY A 15 -8.53 -14.28 16.79
CA GLY A 15 -8.57 -12.81 16.87
C GLY A 15 -7.89 -12.22 18.10
N LYS A 16 -7.12 -13.02 18.86
CA LYS A 16 -6.29 -12.51 19.95
C LYS A 16 -5.15 -11.67 19.40
N SER A 17 -4.84 -10.57 20.06
CA SER A 17 -3.64 -9.79 19.77
C SER A 17 -2.42 -10.68 19.98
N LEU A 18 -1.75 -11.04 18.92
CA LEU A 18 -0.48 -11.73 18.94
C LEU A 18 0.64 -10.72 18.77
N ASP A 19 1.74 -10.92 19.48
CA ASP A 19 2.96 -10.18 19.19
C ASP A 19 3.40 -10.56 17.77
N PHE A 20 3.57 -9.54 16.91
CA PHE A 20 4.10 -9.78 15.58
C PHE A 20 5.52 -10.32 15.68
N PRO A 21 5.86 -11.36 14.91
CA PRO A 21 7.24 -11.83 14.87
C PRO A 21 8.15 -10.69 14.36
N GLU A 22 9.38 -10.68 14.88
CA GLU A 22 10.39 -9.77 14.37
C GLU A 22 10.62 -10.05 12.89
N LEU A 23 10.39 -9.03 12.06
CA LEU A 23 10.54 -9.16 10.61
C LEU A 23 12.02 -9.15 10.24
N PRO A 24 12.48 -10.05 9.36
CA PRO A 24 13.86 -10.02 8.90
C PRO A 24 14.16 -8.73 8.15
N HIS A 25 15.39 -8.24 8.29
CA HIS A 25 15.86 -7.14 7.47
C HIS A 25 15.84 -7.53 5.99
N ILE A 26 15.20 -6.71 5.16
CA ILE A 26 15.17 -6.87 3.71
C ILE A 26 16.06 -5.78 3.12
N GLU A 27 17.17 -6.18 2.52
CA GLU A 27 18.14 -5.24 1.95
C GLU A 27 17.51 -4.35 0.89
N GLY A 28 17.70 -3.04 1.04
CA GLY A 28 17.21 -2.03 0.12
C GLY A 28 15.71 -1.70 0.23
N LEU A 29 14.94 -2.43 1.05
CA LEU A 29 13.58 -2.04 1.40
C LEU A 29 13.62 -1.01 2.54
N GLN A 30 12.97 0.13 2.34
CA GLN A 30 12.75 1.12 3.39
C GLN A 30 11.25 1.32 3.58
N ALA A 31 10.81 1.48 4.81
CA ALA A 31 9.45 1.82 5.17
C ALA A 31 9.44 3.05 6.08
N SER A 32 8.51 3.95 5.83
CA SER A 32 8.28 5.13 6.65
C SER A 32 6.79 5.33 6.81
N SER A 33 6.36 5.55 8.04
CA SER A 33 4.96 5.85 8.38
C SER A 33 4.86 7.20 9.05
N LEU A 34 3.70 7.82 8.90
CA LEU A 34 3.37 9.06 9.58
C LEU A 34 1.85 9.22 9.75
N SER A 35 1.46 10.06 10.69
CA SER A 35 0.08 10.52 10.83
C SER A 35 -0.13 11.77 9.99
N ALA A 36 -1.07 11.71 9.05
CA ALA A 36 -1.62 12.87 8.35
C ALA A 36 -2.91 13.38 9.00
N ASN A 37 -3.21 12.91 10.21
CA ASN A 37 -4.42 13.23 10.97
C ASN A 37 -5.73 12.90 10.22
N LEU A 38 -5.71 11.83 9.43
CA LEU A 38 -6.93 11.34 8.78
C LEU A 38 -7.95 10.86 9.82
N TYR A 39 -7.49 10.43 11.01
CA TYR A 39 -8.33 10.06 12.15
C TYR A 39 -8.30 11.19 13.17
N ASN A 40 -9.40 11.95 13.30
CA ASN A 40 -9.45 13.14 14.14
C ASN A 40 -9.25 12.85 15.64
N ASP A 41 -9.61 11.65 16.10
CA ASP A 41 -9.67 11.30 17.52
C ASP A 41 -8.60 10.28 17.95
N ILE A 42 -7.77 9.83 17.04
CA ILE A 42 -6.78 8.77 17.30
C ILE A 42 -5.43 9.18 16.72
N ASN A 43 -4.44 9.30 17.59
CA ASN A 43 -3.05 9.50 17.14
C ASN A 43 -2.48 8.15 16.67
N ARG A 44 -2.52 7.92 15.36
CA ARG A 44 -1.97 6.74 14.71
C ARG A 44 -1.43 7.10 13.33
N ASP A 45 -0.48 6.32 12.89
CA ASP A 45 0.00 6.42 11.51
C ASP A 45 -1.09 5.97 10.53
N ASP A 46 -1.36 6.79 9.56
CA ASP A 46 -2.39 6.60 8.55
C ASP A 46 -1.87 6.64 7.11
N LEU A 47 -0.61 7.04 6.94
CA LEU A 47 0.12 6.96 5.69
C LEU A 47 1.38 6.14 5.86
N THR A 48 1.68 5.30 4.89
CA THR A 48 2.93 4.53 4.82
C THR A 48 3.51 4.60 3.41
N LEU A 49 4.80 4.83 3.34
CA LEU A 49 5.57 4.80 2.11
C LEU A 49 6.64 3.71 2.21
N PHE A 50 6.59 2.76 1.29
CA PHE A 50 7.67 1.81 1.05
C PHE A 50 8.49 2.27 -0.14
N THR A 51 9.82 2.25 -0.04
CA THR A 51 10.72 2.44 -1.17
C THR A 51 11.57 1.20 -1.40
N LEU A 52 11.83 0.91 -2.65
CA LEU A 52 12.50 -0.31 -3.11
C LEU A 52 13.71 0.02 -3.99
N PRO A 53 14.68 -0.90 -4.07
CA PRO A 53 15.82 -0.77 -4.98
C PRO A 53 15.40 -0.57 -6.43
N GLN A 54 16.30 0.01 -7.22
CA GLN A 54 16.11 0.10 -8.67
C GLN A 54 15.99 -1.30 -9.27
N ASN A 55 15.08 -1.44 -10.25
CA ASN A 55 14.78 -2.71 -10.93
C ASN A 55 14.06 -3.76 -10.08
N SER A 56 13.49 -3.37 -8.94
CA SER A 56 12.58 -4.26 -8.22
C SER A 56 11.40 -4.64 -9.10
N ILE A 57 11.13 -5.92 -9.17
CA ILE A 57 9.98 -6.48 -9.90
C ILE A 57 8.83 -6.70 -8.93
N PHE A 58 7.60 -6.70 -9.44
CA PHE A 58 6.43 -7.04 -8.64
C PHE A 58 5.48 -7.90 -9.45
N SER A 59 4.61 -8.59 -8.73
CA SER A 59 3.48 -9.29 -9.30
C SER A 59 2.22 -8.88 -8.53
N ALA A 60 1.14 -8.67 -9.24
CA ALA A 60 -0.13 -8.26 -8.65
C ALA A 60 -1.30 -8.98 -9.29
N VAL A 61 -2.31 -9.27 -8.47
CA VAL A 61 -3.62 -9.70 -8.91
C VAL A 61 -4.64 -8.65 -8.48
N TYR A 62 -5.56 -8.33 -9.38
CA TYR A 62 -6.57 -7.31 -9.13
C TYR A 62 -7.97 -7.90 -9.24
N THR A 63 -8.91 -7.30 -8.52
CA THR A 63 -10.31 -7.69 -8.62
C THR A 63 -10.85 -7.48 -10.03
N LYS A 64 -11.75 -8.37 -10.44
CA LYS A 64 -12.55 -8.23 -11.68
C LYS A 64 -13.86 -7.47 -11.45
N SER A 65 -14.12 -7.04 -10.21
CA SER A 65 -15.31 -6.24 -9.88
C SER A 65 -15.32 -4.94 -10.67
N LYS A 66 -16.50 -4.53 -11.13
CA LYS A 66 -16.71 -3.19 -11.70
C LYS A 66 -16.61 -2.10 -10.65
N VAL A 67 -16.87 -2.45 -9.39
CA VAL A 67 -16.71 -1.58 -8.23
C VAL A 67 -15.36 -1.90 -7.59
N CYS A 68 -14.39 -1.03 -7.82
CA CYS A 68 -13.05 -1.16 -7.23
C CYS A 68 -12.49 0.23 -6.90
N SER A 69 -11.47 0.25 -6.05
CA SER A 69 -10.77 1.47 -5.67
C SER A 69 -10.15 2.17 -6.89
N GLU A 70 -10.15 3.49 -6.87
CA GLU A 70 -9.47 4.29 -7.90
C GLU A 70 -7.95 4.03 -7.93
N CYS A 71 -7.35 3.59 -6.81
CA CYS A 71 -5.96 3.11 -6.78
C CYS A 71 -5.73 1.94 -7.73
N ILE A 72 -6.66 0.97 -7.75
CA ILE A 72 -6.56 -0.19 -8.65
C ILE A 72 -6.65 0.24 -10.11
N LYS A 73 -7.59 1.13 -10.43
CA LYS A 73 -7.73 1.68 -11.79
C LYS A 73 -6.49 2.44 -12.22
N TRP A 74 -5.95 3.28 -11.32
CA TRP A 74 -4.75 4.04 -11.59
C TRP A 74 -3.55 3.13 -11.83
N ASN A 75 -3.28 2.16 -10.93
CA ASN A 75 -2.18 1.20 -11.06
C ASN A 75 -2.23 0.44 -12.39
N ASN A 76 -3.42 -0.05 -12.78
CA ASN A 76 -3.62 -0.75 -14.04
C ASN A 76 -3.30 0.12 -15.26
N ASN A 77 -3.65 1.41 -15.21
CA ASN A 77 -3.43 2.33 -16.31
C ASN A 77 -1.95 2.71 -16.51
N GLN A 78 -1.12 2.62 -15.47
CA GLN A 78 0.31 2.99 -15.56
C GLN A 78 1.17 1.96 -16.27
N LYS A 79 0.67 0.75 -16.54
CA LYS A 79 1.46 -0.34 -17.16
C LYS A 79 2.80 -0.55 -16.46
N ILE A 80 2.77 -0.58 -15.14
CA ILE A 80 3.96 -0.67 -14.29
C ILE A 80 4.70 -1.99 -14.59
N LYS A 81 6.01 -1.92 -14.79
CA LYS A 81 6.89 -3.09 -14.98
C LYS A 81 7.82 -3.28 -13.78
N ASN A 82 8.42 -2.19 -13.34
CA ASN A 82 9.30 -2.15 -12.18
C ASN A 82 8.69 -1.21 -11.14
N ILE A 83 8.84 -1.55 -9.88
CA ILE A 83 8.36 -0.74 -8.77
C ILE A 83 9.53 -0.12 -8.01
N ARG A 84 9.38 1.15 -7.63
CA ARG A 84 10.30 1.88 -6.77
C ARG A 84 9.63 2.36 -5.49
N ALA A 85 8.33 2.52 -5.48
CA ALA A 85 7.60 2.86 -4.27
C ALA A 85 6.17 2.32 -4.27
N LEU A 86 5.69 1.99 -3.06
CA LEU A 86 4.29 1.73 -2.74
C LEU A 86 3.85 2.73 -1.68
N PHE A 87 2.84 3.51 -2.00
CA PHE A 87 2.18 4.41 -1.07
C PHE A 87 0.86 3.82 -0.60
N VAL A 88 0.66 3.77 0.71
CA VAL A 88 -0.53 3.19 1.34
C VAL A 88 -1.18 4.23 2.25
N ASN A 89 -2.48 4.41 2.13
CA ASN A 89 -3.26 5.16 3.10
C ASN A 89 -4.33 4.30 3.75
N THR A 90 -4.67 4.64 5.00
CA THR A 90 -5.81 4.07 5.72
C THR A 90 -6.98 5.06 5.79
N LYS A 91 -8.05 4.70 6.47
CA LYS A 91 -9.31 5.42 6.68
C LYS A 91 -10.23 5.50 5.46
N ASN A 92 -9.74 5.76 4.28
CA ASN A 92 -10.55 5.88 3.05
C ASN A 92 -10.04 4.90 2.00
N ALA A 93 -10.91 3.98 1.58
CA ALA A 93 -10.60 2.99 0.55
C ALA A 93 -10.52 3.58 -0.87
N ASN A 94 -10.88 4.84 -1.05
CA ASN A 94 -10.93 5.54 -2.34
C ASN A 94 -11.74 4.76 -3.39
N THR A 95 -12.86 4.18 -2.94
CA THR A 95 -13.79 3.42 -3.78
C THR A 95 -15.04 4.26 -4.03
N LEU A 96 -15.59 4.21 -5.24
CA LEU A 96 -16.75 5.00 -5.67
C LEU A 96 -16.54 6.53 -5.65
N THR A 97 -15.32 6.99 -5.57
CA THR A 97 -14.95 8.42 -5.58
C THR A 97 -14.84 9.02 -6.99
N GLY A 98 -14.90 8.17 -8.00
CA GLY A 98 -14.95 8.56 -9.41
C GLY A 98 -13.76 9.38 -9.87
N LYS A 99 -14.02 10.34 -10.76
CA LYS A 99 -12.97 11.16 -11.36
C LYS A 99 -12.14 11.93 -10.34
N GLN A 100 -12.74 12.40 -9.25
CA GLN A 100 -12.03 13.14 -8.22
C GLN A 100 -11.00 12.26 -7.51
N GLY A 101 -11.39 11.04 -7.08
CA GLY A 101 -10.46 10.12 -6.43
C GLY A 101 -9.29 9.72 -7.34
N TYR A 102 -9.55 9.52 -8.64
CA TYR A 102 -8.50 9.25 -9.62
C TYR A 102 -7.56 10.45 -9.81
N SER A 103 -8.11 11.67 -9.90
CA SER A 103 -7.32 12.91 -10.04
C SER A 103 -6.40 13.11 -8.85
N SER A 104 -6.92 12.93 -7.63
CA SER A 104 -6.13 13.06 -6.40
C SER A 104 -4.94 12.09 -6.35
N ILE A 105 -5.13 10.84 -6.78
CA ILE A 105 -4.02 9.87 -6.89
C ILE A 105 -3.00 10.37 -7.93
N ASN A 106 -3.48 10.89 -9.06
CA ASN A 106 -2.60 11.36 -10.12
C ASN A 106 -1.76 12.57 -9.68
N GLU A 107 -2.35 13.49 -8.93
CA GLU A 107 -1.66 14.65 -8.33
C GLU A 107 -0.62 14.20 -7.30
N LEU A 108 -1.00 13.26 -6.41
CA LEU A 108 -0.08 12.67 -5.43
C LEU A 108 1.08 11.95 -6.13
N ALA A 109 0.81 11.24 -7.22
CA ALA A 109 1.84 10.58 -8.02
C ALA A 109 2.81 11.59 -8.65
N ASP A 110 2.33 12.75 -9.11
CA ASP A 110 3.18 13.82 -9.63
C ASP A 110 4.11 14.37 -8.54
N GLU A 111 3.58 14.62 -7.35
CA GLU A 111 4.37 15.14 -6.24
C GLU A 111 5.40 14.12 -5.72
N LEU A 112 5.00 12.86 -5.56
CA LEU A 112 5.92 11.79 -5.16
C LEU A 112 7.01 11.57 -6.21
N SER A 113 6.65 11.55 -7.49
CA SER A 113 7.61 11.44 -8.59
C SER A 113 8.69 12.50 -8.52
N LYS A 114 8.29 13.77 -8.33
CA LYS A 114 9.23 14.90 -8.21
C LYS A 114 10.12 14.77 -7.00
N LYS A 115 9.53 14.50 -5.82
CA LYS A 115 10.26 14.44 -4.55
C LYS A 115 11.20 13.26 -4.46
N LEU A 116 10.78 12.09 -4.88
CA LEU A 116 11.57 10.86 -4.83
C LEU A 116 12.49 10.69 -6.05
N LYS A 117 12.31 11.50 -7.08
CA LYS A 117 13.01 11.37 -8.38
C LYS A 117 12.76 10.00 -9.02
N PHE A 118 11.54 9.47 -8.88
CA PHE A 118 11.06 8.24 -9.51
C PHE A 118 10.11 8.58 -10.66
N LYS A 119 9.96 7.66 -11.61
CA LYS A 119 8.96 7.82 -12.66
C LYS A 119 7.58 7.48 -12.11
N LYS A 120 6.52 8.11 -12.63
CA LYS A 120 5.15 7.79 -12.24
C LYS A 120 4.81 6.30 -12.39
N ASN A 121 5.28 5.68 -13.47
CA ASN A 121 5.06 4.27 -13.73
C ASN A 121 5.98 3.33 -12.92
N GLU A 122 6.66 3.84 -11.90
CA GLU A 122 7.40 3.09 -10.88
C GLU A 122 6.70 3.18 -9.50
N LEU A 123 5.54 3.86 -9.43
CA LEU A 123 4.76 4.03 -8.20
C LEU A 123 3.54 3.12 -8.20
N LEU A 124 3.21 2.59 -7.04
CA LEU A 124 1.95 1.89 -6.74
C LEU A 124 1.22 2.60 -5.60
N PHE A 125 -0.10 2.55 -5.66
CA PHE A 125 -0.97 3.09 -4.62
C PHE A 125 -1.90 2.01 -4.08
N SER A 126 -2.12 2.05 -2.78
CA SER A 126 -3.09 1.22 -2.08
C SER A 126 -3.85 2.06 -1.07
N SER A 127 -5.14 1.85 -0.99
CA SER A 127 -6.02 2.54 -0.04
C SER A 127 -6.89 1.52 0.66
N THR A 128 -7.08 1.69 1.97
CA THR A 128 -7.98 0.85 2.76
C THR A 128 -8.82 1.71 3.70
N GLY A 129 -9.96 1.18 4.14
CA GLY A 129 -10.83 1.84 5.09
C GLY A 129 -12.28 1.93 4.61
N VAL A 130 -12.94 3.03 4.97
CA VAL A 130 -14.35 3.25 4.66
C VAL A 130 -14.57 3.44 3.16
N ILE A 131 -15.66 2.85 2.68
CA ILE A 131 -16.15 2.98 1.30
C ILE A 131 -17.27 4.01 1.27
#